data_87e691e9dca8c5dd6abed6557b3c78a4
#
_entry.id   87e691e9dca8c5dd6abed6557b3c78a4
#
_cell.length_a   1.000
_cell.length_b   1.000
_cell.length_c   1.000
_cell.angle_alpha   90.00
_cell.angle_beta   90.00
_cell.angle_gamma   90.00
#
_symmetry.space_group_name_H-M   'P 1'
#
loop_
_entity.id
_entity.type
_entity.pdbx_description
1 polymer ?
#
loop_
_entity_poly.entity_id
_entity_poly.type
_entity_poly.pdbx_seq_one_letter_code
_entity_poly.pdbx_strand_id
1 'polypeptide(L)'
;MFNWFKKDKKKNEDYSKTLESQNTESGIEVEDDEESLGHVDEAFDRDPSVAGDDTNNGNDTDSGTGGFLERLKNGLSKTRKDMSSKIEDIISGYKGVDDELFDDLEDILVSADVGVNPTMMIIDRLRERVKQERVNDPKEIKGLLKDEIKKLMLESVPGNDLDLLPHPSVLLVVGVNGVGKTTTIGKLAYGFRKNGKKVLIAAGDTFRAAAIEQLEEWSKRAGAEIISHTEGSDPAAVIFDGIQAAKARKADILICDTAGRLHNKSNLMNELNKIFRIVERDYG
;
A
#
# COMPACT_ATOMS: atom_id res chain seq x y z
N MET A 1 11.77 2.88 -20.48
CA MET A 1 12.12 1.46 -20.34
C MET A 1 12.98 1.37 -19.08
N PHE A 2 12.40 0.88 -18.00
CA PHE A 2 13.00 0.96 -16.65
C PHE A 2 14.09 -0.10 -16.48
N ASN A 3 15.35 0.32 -16.41
CA ASN A 3 16.51 -0.56 -16.19
C ASN A 3 16.91 -0.66 -14.69
N TRP A 4 15.95 -0.39 -13.80
CA TRP A 4 16.18 -0.34 -12.36
C TRP A 4 16.26 -1.74 -11.71
N PHE A 5 15.61 -2.75 -12.26
CA PHE A 5 15.55 -4.10 -11.66
C PHE A 5 16.83 -4.96 -11.80
N LYS A 6 17.90 -4.49 -12.45
CA LYS A 6 19.09 -5.32 -12.70
C LYS A 6 20.28 -5.13 -11.76
N LYS A 7 20.25 -4.16 -10.84
CA LYS A 7 21.44 -3.84 -10.02
C LYS A 7 21.50 -4.50 -8.64
N ASP A 8 20.39 -5.09 -8.14
CA ASP A 8 20.32 -5.56 -6.75
C ASP A 8 20.46 -7.06 -6.50
N LYS A 9 20.66 -7.90 -7.55
CA LYS A 9 20.82 -9.35 -7.31
C LYS A 9 22.08 -9.73 -6.54
N LYS A 10 23.14 -8.93 -6.62
CA LYS A 10 24.42 -9.23 -5.94
C LYS A 10 24.49 -8.76 -4.49
N LYS A 11 23.71 -7.76 -4.10
CA LYS A 11 23.65 -7.27 -2.71
C LYS A 11 22.72 -8.11 -1.82
N ASN A 12 21.70 -8.73 -2.40
CA ASN A 12 20.76 -9.58 -1.64
C ASN A 12 21.32 -10.97 -1.29
N GLU A 13 22.28 -11.49 -2.06
CA GLU A 13 22.91 -12.79 -1.75
C GLU A 13 23.91 -12.70 -0.56
N ASP A 14 24.51 -11.55 -0.34
CA ASP A 14 25.40 -11.32 0.81
C ASP A 14 24.60 -11.04 2.10
N TYR A 15 23.42 -10.42 2.00
CA TYR A 15 22.56 -10.12 3.15
C TYR A 15 21.86 -11.38 3.70
N SER A 16 21.43 -12.30 2.84
CA SER A 16 20.79 -13.55 3.28
C SER A 16 21.77 -14.49 4.00
N LYS A 17 23.03 -14.51 3.60
CA LYS A 17 24.07 -15.32 4.28
C LYS A 17 24.44 -14.78 5.67
N THR A 18 24.32 -13.49 5.88
CA THR A 18 24.58 -12.87 7.21
C THR A 18 23.45 -13.10 8.19
N LEU A 19 22.21 -13.21 7.72
CA LEU A 19 21.03 -13.49 8.57
C LEU A 19 20.93 -14.97 8.98
N GLU A 20 21.37 -15.90 8.15
CA GLU A 20 21.37 -17.33 8.52
C GLU A 20 22.40 -17.69 9.60
N SER A 21 23.47 -16.89 9.72
CA SER A 21 24.51 -17.13 10.75
C SER A 21 24.18 -16.52 12.13
N GLN A 22 23.15 -15.67 12.24
CA GLN A 22 22.75 -15.05 13.52
C GLN A 22 21.53 -15.70 14.18
N ASN A 23 20.84 -16.60 13.50
CA ASN A 23 19.59 -17.21 14.00
C ASN A 23 19.77 -18.55 14.74
N THR A 24 21.00 -18.94 15.09
CA THR A 24 21.27 -20.22 15.78
C THR A 24 21.62 -20.07 17.26
N GLU A 25 21.57 -18.88 17.85
CA GLU A 25 22.01 -18.71 19.27
C GLU A 25 21.05 -17.96 20.21
N SER A 26 19.81 -17.69 19.85
CA SER A 26 18.86 -17.17 20.85
C SER A 26 17.47 -17.78 20.68
N GLY A 27 17.18 -18.79 21.52
CA GLY A 27 15.84 -19.26 21.74
C GLY A 27 15.01 -18.17 22.44
N ILE A 28 14.23 -17.44 21.65
CA ILE A 28 13.18 -16.54 22.13
C ILE A 28 11.88 -17.10 21.55
N GLU A 29 11.04 -17.58 22.46
CA GLU A 29 9.65 -17.89 22.17
C GLU A 29 8.98 -16.61 21.68
N VAL A 30 8.45 -16.62 20.45
CA VAL A 30 7.68 -15.51 19.90
C VAL A 30 6.26 -15.69 20.41
N GLU A 31 5.88 -14.93 21.42
CA GLU A 31 4.48 -14.71 21.75
C GLU A 31 3.86 -13.89 20.60
N ASP A 32 2.76 -14.38 20.07
CA ASP A 32 1.95 -13.70 19.03
C ASP A 32 1.32 -12.41 19.60
N ASP A 33 2.02 -11.30 19.47
CA ASP A 33 1.46 -9.97 19.74
C ASP A 33 0.64 -9.45 18.53
N GLU A 34 -0.57 -10.01 18.35
CA GLU A 34 -1.60 -9.45 17.46
C GLU A 34 -2.25 -8.14 17.98
N GLU A 35 -1.76 -7.54 19.05
CA GLU A 35 -2.46 -6.48 19.80
C GLU A 35 -1.99 -5.04 19.50
N SER A 36 -1.11 -4.74 18.55
CA SER A 36 -0.58 -3.37 18.40
C SER A 36 -1.12 -2.52 17.26
N LEU A 37 -2.11 -2.97 16.48
CA LEU A 37 -2.87 -2.12 15.55
C LEU A 37 -4.13 -1.57 16.23
N GLY A 38 -3.97 -1.08 17.47
CA GLY A 38 -5.01 -0.61 18.31
C GLY A 38 -5.69 0.66 17.81
N HIS A 39 -6.99 0.67 17.97
CA HIS A 39 -7.90 1.80 18.15
C HIS A 39 -7.56 3.07 17.37
N VAL A 40 -8.08 3.15 16.16
CA VAL A 40 -8.23 4.44 15.48
C VAL A 40 -9.43 5.13 16.15
N ASP A 41 -9.19 6.25 16.84
CA ASP A 41 -10.26 7.03 17.45
C ASP A 41 -11.27 7.43 16.37
N GLU A 42 -12.55 7.10 16.54
CA GLU A 42 -13.63 7.39 15.59
C GLU A 42 -13.73 8.88 15.23
N ALA A 43 -13.28 9.76 16.11
CA ALA A 43 -13.22 11.21 15.87
C ALA A 43 -12.18 11.61 14.80
N PHE A 44 -11.17 10.79 14.55
CA PHE A 44 -10.14 11.05 13.54
C PHE A 44 -10.57 10.60 12.15
N ASP A 45 -11.56 9.72 12.03
CA ASP A 45 -12.00 9.13 10.75
C ASP A 45 -12.89 10.06 9.90
N ARG A 46 -13.34 11.20 10.44
CA ARG A 46 -14.16 12.16 9.70
C ARG A 46 -13.31 13.09 8.86
N ASP A 47 -13.61 13.14 7.55
CA ASP A 47 -12.96 14.08 6.62
C ASP A 47 -13.29 15.53 7.04
N PRO A 48 -12.28 16.40 7.26
CA PRO A 48 -12.50 17.79 7.65
C PRO A 48 -13.28 18.61 6.62
N SER A 49 -13.33 18.19 5.36
CA SER A 49 -14.06 18.87 4.28
C SER A 49 -15.58 18.61 4.30
N VAL A 50 -16.07 17.68 5.15
CA VAL A 50 -17.49 17.29 5.26
C VAL A 50 -18.14 17.87 6.53
N ALA A 51 -17.68 18.99 7.04
CA ALA A 51 -18.30 19.70 8.14
C ALA A 51 -19.50 20.52 7.66
N GLY A 52 -20.61 19.85 7.34
CA GLY A 52 -21.90 20.43 6.97
C GLY A 52 -23.02 19.46 7.32
N ASP A 53 -23.66 19.73 8.47
CA ASP A 53 -25.00 19.34 8.87
C ASP A 53 -25.46 17.90 8.61
N ASP A 54 -25.31 17.03 9.63
CA ASP A 54 -26.19 15.89 9.81
C ASP A 54 -26.28 15.51 11.30
N THR A 55 -27.32 16.07 11.94
CA THR A 55 -27.90 15.53 13.16
C THR A 55 -28.69 14.28 12.80
N ASN A 56 -28.14 13.11 12.95
CA ASN A 56 -28.94 11.91 13.13
C ASN A 56 -28.32 10.94 14.12
N ASN A 57 -29.11 10.72 15.16
CA ASN A 57 -28.89 9.93 16.34
C ASN A 57 -28.98 8.44 16.00
N GLY A 58 -27.94 7.67 16.34
CA GLY A 58 -27.96 6.23 16.23
C GLY A 58 -26.87 5.62 17.12
N ASN A 59 -27.26 5.20 18.32
CA ASN A 59 -26.49 4.37 19.23
C ASN A 59 -26.06 3.09 18.51
N ASP A 60 -24.75 2.93 18.31
CA ASP A 60 -24.13 1.61 18.18
C ASP A 60 -22.76 1.63 18.85
N THR A 61 -22.78 1.17 20.08
CA THR A 61 -21.60 0.75 20.83
C THR A 61 -21.24 -0.66 20.36
N ASP A 62 -20.32 -0.77 19.39
CA ASP A 62 -19.57 -2.00 19.22
C ASP A 62 -18.10 -1.72 18.93
N SER A 63 -17.29 -2.34 19.75
CA SER A 63 -15.88 -2.11 19.98
C SER A 63 -15.03 -2.79 18.92
N GLY A 64 -14.07 -2.08 18.34
CA GLY A 64 -12.82 -2.70 17.96
C GLY A 64 -12.65 -3.05 16.49
N THR A 65 -11.56 -3.65 16.22
CA THR A 65 -11.01 -4.16 14.96
C THR A 65 -12.01 -4.89 14.04
N GLY A 66 -13.10 -5.44 14.56
CA GLY A 66 -14.18 -6.05 13.79
C GLY A 66 -14.86 -5.08 12.80
N GLY A 67 -15.12 -3.86 13.20
CA GLY A 67 -15.84 -2.88 12.37
C GLY A 67 -15.04 -2.41 11.13
N PHE A 68 -13.72 -2.25 11.24
CA PHE A 68 -12.87 -1.88 10.10
C PHE A 68 -12.78 -2.98 9.05
N LEU A 69 -12.52 -4.22 9.48
CA LEU A 69 -12.46 -5.38 8.58
C LEU A 69 -13.81 -5.65 7.92
N GLU A 70 -14.91 -5.41 8.64
CA GLU A 70 -16.26 -5.56 8.10
C GLU A 70 -16.60 -4.47 7.07
N ARG A 71 -16.23 -3.22 7.32
CA ARG A 71 -16.36 -2.12 6.34
C ARG A 71 -15.51 -2.38 5.09
N LEU A 72 -14.26 -2.86 5.25
CA LEU A 72 -13.39 -3.25 4.14
C LEU A 72 -13.99 -4.42 3.35
N LYS A 73 -14.46 -5.45 4.04
CA LYS A 73 -15.11 -6.62 3.43
C LYS A 73 -16.37 -6.20 2.65
N ASN A 74 -17.17 -5.29 3.20
CA ASN A 74 -18.37 -4.77 2.56
C ASN A 74 -18.03 -3.87 1.36
N GLY A 75 -17.02 -3.01 1.48
CA GLY A 75 -16.55 -2.16 0.38
C GLY A 75 -15.99 -2.97 -0.82
N LEU A 76 -15.34 -4.10 -0.55
CA LEU A 76 -14.80 -4.99 -1.57
C LEU A 76 -15.80 -6.08 -2.03
N SER A 77 -16.98 -6.13 -1.46
CA SER A 77 -17.96 -7.22 -1.66
C SER A 77 -18.38 -7.37 -3.12
N LYS A 78 -18.55 -6.26 -3.84
CA LYS A 78 -18.94 -6.26 -5.26
C LYS A 78 -17.83 -6.84 -6.13
N THR A 79 -16.64 -6.30 -6.06
CA THR A 79 -15.46 -6.77 -6.84
C THR A 79 -15.15 -8.23 -6.53
N ARG A 80 -15.22 -8.62 -5.25
CA ARG A 80 -15.01 -9.99 -4.82
C ARG A 80 -16.07 -10.94 -5.38
N LYS A 81 -17.36 -10.53 -5.38
CA LYS A 81 -18.43 -11.37 -5.96
C LYS A 81 -18.24 -11.52 -7.46
N ASP A 82 -17.97 -10.44 -8.18
CA ASP A 82 -17.82 -10.46 -9.64
C ASP A 82 -16.65 -11.34 -10.07
N MET A 83 -15.51 -11.28 -9.41
CA MET A 83 -14.36 -12.13 -9.72
C MET A 83 -14.59 -13.58 -9.30
N SER A 84 -15.14 -13.81 -8.09
CA SER A 84 -15.39 -15.16 -7.57
C SER A 84 -16.45 -15.89 -8.38
N SER A 85 -17.53 -15.20 -8.81
CA SER A 85 -18.57 -15.82 -9.64
C SER A 85 -18.05 -16.21 -11.03
N LYS A 86 -17.26 -15.36 -11.68
CA LYS A 86 -16.65 -15.68 -12.97
C LYS A 86 -15.76 -16.92 -12.91
N ILE A 87 -14.93 -17.03 -11.87
CA ILE A 87 -14.10 -18.22 -11.65
C ILE A 87 -14.98 -19.47 -11.38
N GLU A 88 -16.04 -19.33 -10.57
CA GLU A 88 -16.98 -20.42 -10.29
C GLU A 88 -17.75 -20.86 -11.54
N ASP A 89 -18.18 -19.93 -12.37
CA ASP A 89 -18.91 -20.21 -13.62
C ASP A 89 -18.03 -21.03 -14.57
N ILE A 90 -16.76 -20.66 -14.75
CA ILE A 90 -15.80 -21.44 -15.53
C ILE A 90 -15.62 -22.81 -14.95
N ILE A 91 -15.21 -22.92 -13.69
CA ILE A 91 -14.93 -24.20 -13.03
C ILE A 91 -16.14 -25.15 -13.13
N SER A 92 -17.35 -24.61 -13.02
CA SER A 92 -18.60 -25.38 -13.11
C SER A 92 -18.90 -25.92 -14.52
N GLY A 93 -18.33 -25.32 -15.54
CA GLY A 93 -18.45 -25.76 -16.93
C GLY A 93 -17.64 -27.02 -17.26
N TYR A 94 -16.64 -27.33 -16.45
CA TYR A 94 -15.70 -28.41 -16.70
C TYR A 94 -16.05 -29.66 -15.87
N LYS A 95 -15.88 -30.83 -16.49
CA LYS A 95 -16.08 -32.14 -15.83
C LYS A 95 -14.77 -32.75 -15.30
N GLY A 96 -13.65 -32.21 -15.69
CA GLY A 96 -12.30 -32.64 -15.32
C GLY A 96 -11.34 -31.49 -15.43
N VAL A 97 -10.11 -31.68 -15.00
CA VAL A 97 -9.05 -30.67 -15.08
C VAL A 97 -8.22 -30.93 -16.35
N ASP A 98 -8.35 -30.06 -17.33
CA ASP A 98 -7.65 -30.10 -18.61
C ASP A 98 -6.95 -28.77 -18.90
N ASP A 99 -6.25 -28.69 -20.04
CA ASP A 99 -5.52 -27.48 -20.42
C ASP A 99 -6.44 -26.29 -20.73
N GLU A 100 -7.65 -26.56 -21.26
CA GLU A 100 -8.63 -25.54 -21.62
C GLU A 100 -9.13 -24.81 -20.36
N LEU A 101 -9.31 -25.50 -19.24
CA LEU A 101 -9.63 -24.89 -17.95
C LEU A 101 -8.56 -23.87 -17.50
N PHE A 102 -7.28 -24.20 -17.68
CA PHE A 102 -6.19 -23.28 -17.29
C PHE A 102 -6.13 -22.08 -18.21
N ASP A 103 -6.38 -22.23 -19.51
CA ASP A 103 -6.40 -21.14 -20.45
C ASP A 103 -7.55 -20.16 -20.14
N ASP A 104 -8.74 -20.66 -19.83
CA ASP A 104 -9.87 -19.85 -19.37
C ASP A 104 -9.59 -19.12 -18.05
N LEU A 105 -8.88 -19.74 -17.11
CA LEU A 105 -8.46 -19.10 -15.85
C LEU A 105 -7.41 -18.02 -16.10
N GLU A 106 -6.50 -18.22 -17.06
CA GLU A 106 -5.53 -17.21 -17.49
C GLU A 106 -6.25 -15.98 -18.05
N ASP A 107 -7.21 -16.17 -18.95
CA ASP A 107 -7.99 -15.09 -19.55
C ASP A 107 -8.75 -14.27 -18.50
N ILE A 108 -9.34 -14.93 -17.50
CA ILE A 108 -9.99 -14.21 -16.39
C ILE A 108 -9.00 -13.37 -15.58
N LEU A 109 -7.84 -13.92 -15.23
CA LEU A 109 -6.84 -13.18 -14.43
C LEU A 109 -6.30 -11.98 -15.21
N VAL A 110 -6.05 -12.12 -16.50
CA VAL A 110 -5.64 -11.03 -17.39
C VAL A 110 -6.75 -9.98 -17.47
N SER A 111 -8.01 -10.40 -17.67
CA SER A 111 -9.17 -9.50 -17.73
C SER A 111 -9.45 -8.78 -16.42
N ALA A 112 -9.03 -9.34 -15.31
CA ALA A 112 -9.10 -8.75 -13.98
C ALA A 112 -7.90 -7.81 -13.66
N ASP A 113 -7.07 -7.50 -14.66
CA ASP A 113 -5.92 -6.60 -14.59
C ASP A 113 -4.82 -7.06 -13.61
N VAL A 114 -4.70 -8.38 -13.42
CA VAL A 114 -3.62 -8.99 -12.61
C VAL A 114 -2.25 -8.78 -13.27
N GLY A 115 -2.25 -8.61 -14.61
CA GLY A 115 -1.05 -8.47 -15.42
C GLY A 115 -0.53 -9.80 -15.95
N VAL A 116 0.07 -9.78 -17.16
CA VAL A 116 0.45 -10.99 -17.90
C VAL A 116 1.48 -11.84 -17.14
N ASN A 117 2.58 -11.22 -16.69
CA ASN A 117 3.65 -11.97 -16.02
C ASN A 117 3.21 -12.66 -14.71
N PRO A 118 2.51 -11.96 -13.76
CA PRO A 118 1.97 -12.63 -12.58
C PRO A 118 0.96 -13.73 -12.93
N THR A 119 0.11 -13.51 -13.93
CA THR A 119 -0.87 -14.51 -14.36
C THR A 119 -0.19 -15.78 -14.84
N MET A 120 0.79 -15.67 -15.74
CA MET A 120 1.57 -16.83 -16.21
C MET A 120 2.22 -17.59 -15.04
N MET A 121 2.86 -16.85 -14.10
CA MET A 121 3.46 -17.49 -12.91
C MET A 121 2.45 -18.24 -12.05
N ILE A 122 1.26 -17.67 -11.85
CA ILE A 122 0.19 -18.31 -11.07
C ILE A 122 -0.30 -19.57 -11.77
N ILE A 123 -0.59 -19.49 -13.07
CA ILE A 123 -1.11 -20.62 -13.85
C ILE A 123 -0.08 -21.75 -13.97
N ASP A 124 1.19 -21.44 -14.23
CA ASP A 124 2.26 -22.44 -14.29
C ASP A 124 2.39 -23.20 -12.95
N ARG A 125 2.42 -22.49 -11.83
CA ARG A 125 2.47 -23.10 -10.49
C ARG A 125 1.22 -23.91 -10.20
N LEU A 126 0.05 -23.43 -10.60
CA LEU A 126 -1.21 -24.15 -10.43
C LEU A 126 -1.20 -25.46 -11.24
N ARG A 127 -0.76 -25.45 -12.50
CA ARG A 127 -0.61 -26.66 -13.35
C ARG A 127 0.34 -27.68 -12.70
N GLU A 128 1.48 -27.23 -12.21
CA GLU A 128 2.44 -28.10 -11.52
C GLU A 128 1.84 -28.73 -10.26
N ARG A 129 1.17 -27.92 -9.45
CA ARG A 129 0.56 -28.37 -8.20
C ARG A 129 -0.56 -29.36 -8.44
N VAL A 130 -1.46 -29.09 -9.38
CA VAL A 130 -2.53 -30.01 -9.79
C VAL A 130 -1.96 -31.37 -10.23
N LYS A 131 -0.87 -31.36 -10.99
CA LYS A 131 -0.19 -32.58 -11.44
C LYS A 131 0.46 -33.36 -10.27
N GLN A 132 1.10 -32.64 -9.34
CA GLN A 132 1.73 -33.24 -8.16
C GLN A 132 0.72 -33.85 -7.19
N GLU A 133 -0.38 -33.11 -6.92
CA GLU A 133 -1.44 -33.52 -6.00
C GLU A 133 -2.47 -34.46 -6.66
N ARG A 134 -2.36 -34.69 -7.99
CA ARG A 134 -3.27 -35.51 -8.80
C ARG A 134 -4.74 -35.05 -8.69
N VAL A 135 -4.96 -33.76 -8.68
CA VAL A 135 -6.30 -33.18 -8.60
C VAL A 135 -7.04 -33.38 -9.90
N ASN A 136 -8.23 -33.98 -9.82
CA ASN A 136 -9.10 -34.27 -10.98
C ASN A 136 -10.46 -33.55 -10.90
N ASP A 137 -10.85 -33.09 -9.70
CA ASP A 137 -12.11 -32.34 -9.52
C ASP A 137 -11.85 -30.85 -9.75
N PRO A 138 -12.48 -30.24 -10.76
CA PRO A 138 -12.36 -28.81 -11.01
C PRO A 138 -12.71 -27.92 -9.80
N LYS A 139 -13.56 -28.39 -8.89
CA LYS A 139 -13.97 -27.64 -7.70
C LYS A 139 -12.82 -27.37 -6.73
N GLU A 140 -11.81 -28.21 -6.71
CA GLU A 140 -10.62 -28.03 -5.90
C GLU A 140 -9.70 -26.93 -6.43
N ILE A 141 -9.75 -26.65 -7.75
CA ILE A 141 -8.92 -25.68 -8.44
C ILE A 141 -9.07 -24.29 -7.83
N LYS A 142 -10.27 -23.88 -7.43
CA LYS A 142 -10.50 -22.57 -6.80
C LYS A 142 -9.68 -22.37 -5.52
N GLY A 143 -9.59 -23.42 -4.70
CA GLY A 143 -8.78 -23.39 -3.48
C GLY A 143 -7.30 -23.26 -3.79
N LEU A 144 -6.81 -24.10 -4.70
CA LEU A 144 -5.41 -24.09 -5.13
C LEU A 144 -5.01 -22.76 -5.78
N LEU A 145 -5.85 -22.21 -6.66
CA LEU A 145 -5.62 -20.91 -7.30
C LEU A 145 -5.49 -19.79 -6.25
N LYS A 146 -6.40 -19.76 -5.27
CA LYS A 146 -6.35 -18.79 -4.17
C LYS A 146 -5.04 -18.89 -3.40
N ASP A 147 -4.59 -20.11 -3.12
CA ASP A 147 -3.35 -20.34 -2.38
C ASP A 147 -2.12 -19.88 -3.18
N GLU A 148 -2.07 -20.16 -4.50
CA GLU A 148 -0.97 -19.72 -5.35
C GLU A 148 -0.93 -18.19 -5.49
N ILE A 149 -2.08 -17.52 -5.62
CA ILE A 149 -2.16 -16.06 -5.60
C ILE A 149 -1.62 -15.51 -4.26
N LYS A 150 -2.09 -16.07 -3.14
CA LYS A 150 -1.64 -15.66 -1.80
C LYS A 150 -0.13 -15.85 -1.63
N LYS A 151 0.39 -16.99 -2.07
CA LYS A 151 1.81 -17.32 -2.00
C LYS A 151 2.64 -16.33 -2.81
N LEU A 152 2.24 -16.04 -4.06
CA LEU A 152 2.91 -15.06 -4.90
C LEU A 152 2.94 -13.66 -4.26
N MET A 153 1.82 -13.23 -3.66
CA MET A 153 1.76 -11.95 -2.96
C MET A 153 2.71 -11.90 -1.76
N LEU A 154 2.77 -12.97 -0.97
CA LEU A 154 3.63 -13.04 0.21
C LEU A 154 5.13 -13.14 -0.16
N GLU A 155 5.46 -13.85 -1.24
CA GLU A 155 6.85 -13.93 -1.73
C GLU A 155 7.38 -12.58 -2.23
N SER A 156 6.48 -11.70 -2.68
CA SER A 156 6.85 -10.38 -3.20
C SER A 156 7.07 -9.32 -2.11
N VAL A 157 6.70 -9.62 -0.87
CA VAL A 157 6.79 -8.69 0.26
C VAL A 157 7.64 -9.34 1.37
N PRO A 158 8.93 -9.05 1.42
CA PRO A 158 9.77 -9.52 2.52
C PRO A 158 9.44 -8.74 3.81
N GLY A 159 8.50 -9.26 4.59
CA GLY A 159 8.04 -8.65 5.83
C GLY A 159 6.87 -7.69 5.68
N ASN A 160 6.09 -7.55 6.75
CA ASN A 160 4.96 -6.63 6.83
C ASN A 160 5.35 -5.26 7.41
N ASP A 161 6.59 -5.12 7.87
CA ASP A 161 7.05 -3.89 8.51
C ASP A 161 7.57 -2.90 7.46
N LEU A 162 7.18 -1.65 7.64
CA LEU A 162 7.79 -0.55 6.90
C LEU A 162 9.22 -0.38 7.42
N ASP A 163 10.19 -0.60 6.53
CA ASP A 163 11.56 -0.22 6.83
C ASP A 163 11.65 1.31 6.91
N LEU A 164 11.72 1.82 8.14
CA LEU A 164 11.79 3.25 8.42
C LEU A 164 13.23 3.73 8.63
N LEU A 165 14.21 3.05 8.07
CA LEU A 165 15.61 3.45 8.10
C LEU A 165 16.09 3.85 6.68
N PRO A 166 16.99 4.83 6.53
CA PRO A 166 17.55 5.70 7.57
C PRO A 166 16.58 6.79 8.04
N HIS A 167 16.88 7.45 9.17
CA HIS A 167 16.10 8.57 9.66
C HIS A 167 16.61 9.93 9.13
N PRO A 168 15.69 10.86 8.75
CA PRO A 168 14.25 10.68 8.62
C PRO A 168 13.91 9.81 7.41
N SER A 169 13.02 8.82 7.58
CA SER A 169 12.50 8.08 6.42
C SER A 169 11.57 8.97 5.61
N VAL A 170 11.64 8.88 4.28
CA VAL A 170 10.79 9.68 3.38
C VAL A 170 9.72 8.79 2.74
N LEU A 171 8.46 9.09 3.04
CA LEU A 171 7.29 8.46 2.44
C LEU A 171 6.68 9.38 1.38
N LEU A 172 6.82 9.02 0.11
CA LEU A 172 6.21 9.75 -1.00
C LEU A 172 4.86 9.12 -1.33
N VAL A 173 3.75 9.86 -1.10
CA VAL A 173 2.39 9.38 -1.37
C VAL A 173 1.97 9.84 -2.76
N VAL A 174 1.84 8.90 -3.68
CA VAL A 174 1.51 9.14 -5.08
C VAL A 174 0.15 8.55 -5.45
N GLY A 175 -0.53 9.16 -6.42
CA GLY A 175 -1.83 8.67 -6.90
C GLY A 175 -2.62 9.78 -7.61
N VAL A 176 -3.69 9.41 -8.31
CA VAL A 176 -4.55 10.37 -9.01
C VAL A 176 -5.38 11.21 -8.04
N ASN A 177 -5.99 12.31 -8.53
CA ASN A 177 -6.87 13.13 -7.70
C ASN A 177 -8.11 12.34 -7.26
N GLY A 178 -8.56 12.56 -6.04
CA GLY A 178 -9.77 11.94 -5.48
C GLY A 178 -9.60 10.51 -4.95
N VAL A 179 -8.41 9.90 -5.04
CA VAL A 179 -8.18 8.53 -4.49
C VAL A 179 -7.93 8.49 -2.99
N GLY A 180 -7.91 9.65 -2.32
CA GLY A 180 -7.74 9.72 -0.87
C GLY A 180 -6.30 9.92 -0.38
N LYS A 181 -5.37 10.44 -1.21
CA LYS A 181 -3.97 10.70 -0.80
C LYS A 181 -3.89 11.52 0.50
N THR A 182 -4.49 12.72 0.49
CA THR A 182 -4.45 13.65 1.64
C THR A 182 -5.04 13.03 2.90
N THR A 183 -6.16 12.31 2.79
CA THR A 183 -6.76 11.57 3.90
C THR A 183 -5.84 10.46 4.41
N THR A 184 -5.20 9.72 3.52
CA THR A 184 -4.25 8.66 3.87
C THR A 184 -3.03 9.24 4.58
N ILE A 185 -2.49 10.37 4.11
CA ILE A 185 -1.38 11.07 4.75
C ILE A 185 -1.75 11.46 6.18
N GLY A 186 -2.93 12.05 6.39
CA GLY A 186 -3.41 12.42 7.72
C GLY A 186 -3.49 11.22 8.67
N LYS A 187 -4.04 10.11 8.21
CA LYS A 187 -4.16 8.87 9.00
C LYS A 187 -2.81 8.23 9.31
N LEU A 188 -1.90 8.18 8.34
CA LEU A 188 -0.54 7.69 8.57
C LEU A 188 0.21 8.56 9.57
N ALA A 189 0.14 9.89 9.41
CA ALA A 189 0.78 10.83 10.33
C ALA A 189 0.25 10.63 11.77
N TYR A 190 -1.06 10.49 11.93
CA TYR A 190 -1.67 10.23 13.23
C TYR A 190 -1.18 8.89 13.83
N GLY A 191 -1.20 7.81 13.03
CA GLY A 191 -0.75 6.49 13.47
C GLY A 191 0.72 6.51 13.93
N PHE A 192 1.62 7.12 13.15
CA PHE A 192 3.02 7.25 13.55
C PHE A 192 3.20 8.14 14.80
N ARG A 193 2.45 9.23 14.90
CA ARG A 193 2.48 10.09 16.09
C ARG A 193 2.00 9.37 17.35
N LYS A 194 0.93 8.55 17.22
CA LYS A 194 0.42 7.72 18.30
C LYS A 194 1.46 6.70 18.79
N ASN A 195 2.28 6.20 17.87
CA ASN A 195 3.41 5.31 18.17
C ASN A 195 4.69 6.05 18.61
N GLY A 196 4.59 7.31 19.02
CA GLY A 196 5.70 8.10 19.56
C GLY A 196 6.70 8.61 18.54
N LYS A 197 6.44 8.45 17.22
CA LYS A 197 7.33 8.93 16.17
C LYS A 197 7.18 10.43 15.95
N LYS A 198 8.27 11.11 15.65
CA LYS A 198 8.27 12.52 15.24
C LYS A 198 8.03 12.61 13.74
N VAL A 199 6.88 13.18 13.33
CA VAL A 199 6.43 13.22 11.95
C VAL A 199 6.39 14.63 11.41
N LEU A 200 6.96 14.85 10.23
CA LEU A 200 6.75 16.04 9.41
C LEU A 200 5.96 15.66 8.15
N ILE A 201 5.19 16.63 7.64
CA ILE A 201 4.46 16.52 6.38
C ILE A 201 4.98 17.59 5.42
N ALA A 202 5.20 17.27 4.14
CA ALA A 202 5.50 18.22 3.08
C ALA A 202 4.34 18.30 2.09
N ALA A 203 3.75 19.51 1.92
CA ALA A 203 2.61 19.75 1.04
C ALA A 203 3.05 19.96 -0.42
N GLY A 204 3.33 18.86 -1.14
CA GLY A 204 3.81 18.92 -2.52
C GLY A 204 2.70 19.04 -3.58
N ASP A 205 1.40 18.93 -3.25
CA ASP A 205 0.31 19.34 -4.18
C ASP A 205 0.11 20.86 -4.14
N THR A 206 1.09 21.59 -4.65
CA THR A 206 1.12 23.05 -4.63
C THR A 206 0.17 23.71 -5.63
N PHE A 207 -0.42 22.93 -6.52
CA PHE A 207 -1.29 23.46 -7.58
C PHE A 207 -2.74 23.69 -7.11
N ARG A 208 -3.04 23.30 -5.89
CA ARG A 208 -4.40 23.35 -5.34
C ARG A 208 -4.36 23.97 -3.95
N ALA A 209 -4.75 25.26 -3.86
CA ALA A 209 -4.81 25.95 -2.56
C ALA A 209 -5.61 25.16 -1.52
N ALA A 210 -6.80 24.67 -1.89
CA ALA A 210 -7.65 23.86 -1.01
C ALA A 210 -6.98 22.54 -0.58
N ALA A 211 -6.05 21.97 -1.36
CA ALA A 211 -5.34 20.76 -0.94
C ALA A 211 -4.29 21.06 0.14
N ILE A 212 -3.64 22.22 0.04
CA ILE A 212 -2.69 22.68 1.06
C ILE A 212 -3.44 22.94 2.38
N GLU A 213 -4.54 23.71 2.34
CA GLU A 213 -5.37 24.00 3.51
C GLU A 213 -5.92 22.72 4.17
N GLN A 214 -6.42 21.79 3.36
CA GLN A 214 -6.89 20.50 3.84
C GLN A 214 -5.79 19.69 4.53
N LEU A 215 -4.58 19.68 3.96
CA LEU A 215 -3.45 18.97 4.53
C LEU A 215 -2.95 19.64 5.82
N GLU A 216 -3.02 20.95 5.92
CA GLU A 216 -2.72 21.70 7.15
C GLU A 216 -3.69 21.33 8.28
N GLU A 217 -4.97 21.20 7.96
CA GLU A 217 -5.98 20.76 8.94
C GLU A 217 -5.72 19.31 9.41
N TRP A 218 -5.39 18.41 8.48
CA TRP A 218 -4.98 17.05 8.83
C TRP A 218 -3.72 17.02 9.70
N SER A 219 -2.72 17.86 9.40
CA SER A 219 -1.49 17.94 10.19
C SER A 219 -1.75 18.36 11.63
N LYS A 220 -2.63 19.37 11.83
CA LYS A 220 -3.05 19.83 13.16
C LYS A 220 -3.73 18.69 13.94
N ARG A 221 -4.68 18.00 13.30
CA ARG A 221 -5.38 16.85 13.94
C ARG A 221 -4.43 15.72 14.30
N ALA A 222 -3.48 15.42 13.42
CA ALA A 222 -2.48 14.37 13.65
C ALA A 222 -1.42 14.78 14.68
N GLY A 223 -1.32 16.04 15.06
CA GLY A 223 -0.24 16.56 15.90
C GLY A 223 1.12 16.50 15.19
N ALA A 224 1.13 16.57 13.85
CA ALA A 224 2.32 16.58 13.03
C ALA A 224 2.67 18.01 12.58
N GLU A 225 3.95 18.28 12.35
CA GLU A 225 4.39 19.54 11.78
C GLU A 225 4.25 19.48 10.25
N ILE A 226 3.96 20.64 9.61
CA ILE A 226 3.84 20.71 8.15
C ILE A 226 4.81 21.75 7.57
N ILE A 227 5.33 21.44 6.39
CA ILE A 227 6.06 22.37 5.52
C ILE A 227 5.19 22.59 4.30
N SER A 228 4.76 23.83 4.09
CA SER A 228 3.96 24.26 2.95
C SER A 228 4.53 25.54 2.36
N HIS A 229 4.31 25.73 1.08
CA HIS A 229 4.60 26.98 0.37
C HIS A 229 3.31 27.55 -0.21
N THR A 230 3.39 28.74 -0.79
CA THR A 230 2.27 29.35 -1.48
C THR A 230 1.84 28.55 -2.71
N GLU A 231 0.56 28.63 -3.06
CA GLU A 231 0.03 28.04 -4.29
C GLU A 231 0.90 28.37 -5.50
N GLY A 232 1.11 27.39 -6.38
CA GLY A 232 1.93 27.53 -7.59
C GLY A 232 3.45 27.40 -7.37
N SER A 233 3.91 27.19 -6.14
CA SER A 233 5.33 26.92 -5.87
C SER A 233 5.77 25.60 -6.53
N ASP A 234 7.09 25.44 -6.73
CA ASP A 234 7.65 24.19 -7.25
C ASP A 234 7.50 23.05 -6.19
N PRO A 235 6.76 21.96 -6.49
CA PRO A 235 6.61 20.84 -5.58
C PRO A 235 7.94 20.27 -5.07
N ALA A 236 8.93 20.22 -5.96
CA ALA A 236 10.24 19.70 -5.63
C ALA A 236 10.99 20.59 -4.61
N ALA A 237 10.77 21.91 -4.63
CA ALA A 237 11.31 22.82 -3.64
C ALA A 237 10.68 22.62 -2.26
N VAL A 238 9.35 22.41 -2.21
CA VAL A 238 8.64 22.14 -0.95
C VAL A 238 9.16 20.85 -0.31
N ILE A 239 9.34 19.79 -1.12
CA ILE A 239 9.85 18.51 -0.62
C ILE A 239 11.31 18.63 -0.18
N PHE A 240 12.14 19.38 -0.93
CA PHE A 240 13.52 19.67 -0.51
C PHE A 240 13.56 20.36 0.86
N ASP A 241 12.76 21.42 1.05
CA ASP A 241 12.70 22.12 2.34
C ASP A 241 12.15 21.21 3.45
N GLY A 242 11.18 20.34 3.11
CA GLY A 242 10.69 19.29 4.00
C GLY A 242 11.80 18.35 4.48
N ILE A 243 12.67 17.89 3.58
CA ILE A 243 13.82 17.03 3.89
C ILE A 243 14.80 17.79 4.81
N GLN A 244 15.15 19.02 4.47
CA GLN A 244 16.07 19.82 5.29
C GLN A 244 15.48 20.09 6.68
N ALA A 245 14.20 20.42 6.77
CA ALA A 245 13.51 20.61 8.03
C ALA A 245 13.45 19.32 8.86
N ALA A 246 13.16 18.18 8.21
CA ALA A 246 13.11 16.88 8.89
C ALA A 246 14.46 16.48 9.47
N LYS A 247 15.54 16.67 8.72
CA LYS A 247 16.92 16.46 9.23
C LYS A 247 17.25 17.39 10.39
N ALA A 248 17.02 18.71 10.23
CA ALA A 248 17.32 19.70 11.27
C ALA A 248 16.54 19.48 12.55
N ARG A 249 15.28 19.05 12.44
CA ARG A 249 14.39 18.81 13.57
C ARG A 249 14.50 17.39 14.12
N LYS A 250 15.36 16.55 13.53
CA LYS A 250 15.51 15.13 13.88
C LYS A 250 14.16 14.41 13.89
N ALA A 251 13.41 14.55 12.81
CA ALA A 251 12.18 13.82 12.62
C ALA A 251 12.49 12.35 12.29
N ASP A 252 11.60 11.44 12.70
CA ASP A 252 11.71 10.04 12.33
C ASP A 252 11.20 9.83 10.89
N ILE A 253 10.14 10.54 10.51
CA ILE A 253 9.43 10.33 9.25
C ILE A 253 9.05 11.67 8.62
N LEU A 254 9.29 11.78 7.31
CA LEU A 254 8.74 12.83 6.45
C LEU A 254 7.73 12.22 5.48
N ILE A 255 6.47 12.67 5.54
CA ILE A 255 5.43 12.24 4.61
C ILE A 255 5.23 13.34 3.58
N CYS A 256 5.43 13.00 2.29
CA CYS A 256 5.32 13.95 1.19
C CYS A 256 4.03 13.72 0.40
N ASP A 257 3.16 14.73 0.32
CA ASP A 257 2.03 14.74 -0.62
C ASP A 257 2.52 15.07 -2.03
N THR A 258 1.79 14.63 -3.05
CA THR A 258 2.08 14.91 -4.46
C THR A 258 0.82 15.26 -5.23
N ALA A 259 0.97 16.04 -6.30
CA ALA A 259 -0.10 16.28 -7.26
C ALA A 259 -0.58 14.96 -7.91
N GLY A 260 -1.86 14.88 -8.24
CA GLY A 260 -2.50 13.68 -8.82
C GLY A 260 -3.16 13.91 -10.18
N ARG A 261 -2.51 14.61 -11.11
CA ARG A 261 -3.10 15.00 -12.40
C ARG A 261 -3.01 13.89 -13.43
N LEU A 262 -4.15 13.30 -13.83
CA LEU A 262 -4.21 12.25 -14.86
C LEU A 262 -4.04 12.77 -16.30
N HIS A 263 -4.54 13.98 -16.57
CA HIS A 263 -4.60 14.54 -17.92
C HIS A 263 -3.26 15.01 -18.47
N ASN A 264 -2.21 15.03 -17.65
CA ASN A 264 -0.86 15.49 -18.04
C ASN A 264 0.21 14.51 -17.55
N LYS A 265 0.09 13.23 -17.96
CA LYS A 265 0.94 12.12 -17.48
C LYS A 265 2.45 12.39 -17.62
N SER A 266 2.89 12.97 -18.75
CA SER A 266 4.31 13.27 -18.97
C SER A 266 4.86 14.33 -18.00
N ASN A 267 4.11 15.39 -17.76
CA ASN A 267 4.53 16.44 -16.83
C ASN A 267 4.54 15.94 -15.39
N LEU A 268 3.52 15.16 -15.00
CA LEU A 268 3.48 14.54 -13.67
C LEU A 268 4.65 13.58 -13.45
N MET A 269 4.97 12.75 -14.44
CA MET A 269 6.11 11.83 -14.35
C MET A 269 7.45 12.57 -14.29
N ASN A 270 7.60 13.68 -15.00
CA ASN A 270 8.79 14.53 -14.92
C ASN A 270 8.92 15.19 -13.53
N GLU A 271 7.81 15.64 -12.95
CA GLU A 271 7.75 16.20 -11.60
C GLU A 271 8.13 15.14 -10.56
N LEU A 272 7.51 13.94 -10.61
CA LEU A 272 7.86 12.85 -9.72
C LEU A 272 9.33 12.42 -9.86
N ASN A 273 9.85 12.37 -11.08
CA ASN A 273 11.27 12.07 -11.31
C ASN A 273 12.19 13.15 -10.72
N LYS A 274 11.78 14.42 -10.76
CA LYS A 274 12.53 15.52 -10.14
C LYS A 274 12.54 15.37 -8.61
N ILE A 275 11.38 15.09 -8.02
CA ILE A 275 11.24 14.82 -6.58
C ILE A 275 12.11 13.63 -6.18
N PHE A 276 12.02 12.52 -6.93
CA PHE A 276 12.78 11.31 -6.66
C PHE A 276 14.29 11.57 -6.64
N ARG A 277 14.80 12.32 -7.62
CA ARG A 277 16.23 12.70 -7.66
C ARG A 277 16.66 13.55 -6.46
N ILE A 278 15.78 14.40 -5.95
CA ILE A 278 16.07 15.20 -4.75
C ILE A 278 16.17 14.27 -3.53
N VAL A 279 15.22 13.36 -3.37
CA VAL A 279 15.25 12.39 -2.29
C VAL A 279 16.51 11.51 -2.38
N GLU A 280 16.78 10.93 -3.55
CA GLU A 280 17.94 10.07 -3.78
C GLU A 280 19.27 10.79 -3.50
N ARG A 281 19.41 12.04 -3.93
CA ARG A 281 20.63 12.83 -3.67
C ARG A 281 20.91 13.04 -2.19
N ASP A 282 19.84 13.21 -1.39
CA ASP A 282 20.00 13.51 0.03
C ASP A 282 20.09 12.24 0.91
N TYR A 283 19.78 11.06 0.35
CA TYR A 283 19.79 9.78 1.06
C TYR A 283 20.66 8.70 0.40
N GLY A 284 21.23 8.97 -0.81
CA GLY A 284 22.06 8.04 -1.59
C GLY A 284 23.48 7.84 -1.08
#